data_68bbd0fca3f04ac87df15f8123204e5c
#
_entry.id   68bbd0fca3f04ac87df15f8123204e5c
#
_cell.length_a   1.000
_cell.length_b   1.000
_cell.length_c   1.000
_cell.angle_alpha   90.00
_cell.angle_beta   90.00
_cell.angle_gamma   90.00
#
_symmetry.space_group_name_H-M   'P 1'
#
loop_
_entity.id
_entity.type
_entity.pdbx_description
1 polymer ?
#
loop_
_entity_poly.entity_id
_entity_poly.type
_entity_poly.pdbx_seq_one_letter_code
_entity_poly.pdbx_strand_id
1 'polypeptide(L)'
;MKSLFVPWMIILLSLSMQVRAAGGGGESTSASAPADPVIEKAVEANGRKDYVASAAILRDALAKSPDNAQYHNLYAYALRKGPNPNMDVVFKHYDEALRLDPKSRDAHEYIGEAYLMVGNVAKAKEHLTQLDKLCFFPCSQYTDLKNALADYETAHKR
;
A
#
# COMPACT_ATOMS: atom_id res chain seq x y z
N MET A 1 92.13 6.49 -3.16
CA MET A 1 91.00 7.38 -3.35
C MET A 1 89.78 6.53 -3.18
N LYS A 2 89.29 6.43 -1.97
CA LYS A 2 88.07 5.64 -1.62
C LYS A 2 87.18 6.56 -0.81
N SER A 3 86.09 6.98 -1.42
CA SER A 3 85.07 7.79 -0.78
C SER A 3 84.08 6.90 -0.07
N LEU A 4 83.97 7.05 1.27
CA LEU A 4 83.05 6.39 2.08
C LEU A 4 81.80 7.27 2.22
N PHE A 5 80.69 6.87 1.59
CA PHE A 5 79.40 7.47 1.77
C PHE A 5 78.68 6.72 2.94
N VAL A 6 78.43 7.46 4.01
CA VAL A 6 77.54 7.01 5.11
C VAL A 6 76.16 7.45 4.80
N PRO A 7 75.14 6.54 4.71
CA PRO A 7 73.76 6.97 4.59
C PRO A 7 73.18 7.32 5.96
N TRP A 8 72.73 8.52 6.08
CA TRP A 8 72.01 9.05 7.22
C TRP A 8 70.58 8.42 7.27
N MET A 9 70.39 7.60 8.26
CA MET A 9 69.09 6.92 8.51
C MET A 9 68.17 7.90 9.21
N ILE A 10 67.23 8.49 8.46
CA ILE A 10 66.14 9.34 9.00
C ILE A 10 65.03 8.42 9.46
N ILE A 11 64.91 8.26 10.77
CA ILE A 11 63.79 7.57 11.41
C ILE A 11 62.64 8.56 11.43
N LEU A 12 61.69 8.42 10.49
CA LEU A 12 60.40 9.13 10.52
C LEU A 12 59.46 8.37 11.47
N LEU A 13 59.32 8.92 12.65
CA LEU A 13 58.26 8.50 13.60
C LEU A 13 56.92 8.94 13.02
N SER A 14 56.21 8.05 12.32
CA SER A 14 54.86 8.29 11.88
C SER A 14 53.89 8.09 13.09
N LEU A 15 53.52 9.21 13.69
CA LEU A 15 52.45 9.28 14.68
C LEU A 15 51.13 9.06 13.96
N SER A 16 50.65 7.82 13.92
CA SER A 16 49.33 7.48 13.42
C SER A 16 48.24 7.94 14.38
N MET A 17 47.69 9.11 14.10
CA MET A 17 46.53 9.66 14.79
C MET A 17 45.31 8.86 14.31
N GLN A 18 44.86 7.89 15.11
CA GLN A 18 43.60 7.18 14.89
C GLN A 18 42.45 8.14 15.22
N VAL A 19 41.88 8.75 14.21
CA VAL A 19 40.62 9.46 14.32
C VAL A 19 39.54 8.37 14.45
N ARG A 20 39.07 8.12 15.66
CA ARG A 20 37.84 7.41 15.91
C ARG A 20 36.69 8.34 15.51
N ALA A 21 36.22 8.22 14.29
CA ALA A 21 34.93 8.75 13.89
C ALA A 21 33.85 7.93 14.59
N ALA A 22 33.35 8.43 15.72
CA ALA A 22 32.11 7.99 16.30
C ALA A 22 30.96 8.51 15.42
N GLY A 23 30.81 7.93 14.24
CA GLY A 23 29.65 8.08 13.39
C GLY A 23 28.55 7.20 13.93
N GLY A 24 27.80 7.71 14.92
CA GLY A 24 26.51 7.16 15.28
C GLY A 24 25.52 7.42 14.13
N GLY A 25 25.66 6.70 13.02
CA GLY A 25 24.61 6.53 12.03
C GLY A 25 23.55 5.64 12.67
N GLY A 26 22.57 6.25 13.33
CA GLY A 26 21.33 5.58 13.65
C GLY A 26 20.68 5.18 12.33
N GLU A 27 20.99 3.99 11.87
CA GLU A 27 20.23 3.29 10.85
C GLU A 27 18.88 2.99 11.49
N SER A 28 17.94 3.94 11.34
CA SER A 28 16.53 3.66 11.57
C SER A 28 16.11 2.67 10.47
N THR A 29 16.47 1.42 10.67
CA THR A 29 15.70 0.33 10.09
C THR A 29 14.32 0.44 10.72
N SER A 30 13.42 1.19 10.07
CA SER A 30 12.00 0.99 10.30
C SER A 30 11.75 -0.46 9.86
N ALA A 31 11.84 -1.38 10.84
CA ALA A 31 11.38 -2.72 10.65
C ALA A 31 9.92 -2.60 10.23
N SER A 32 9.64 -2.79 8.95
CA SER A 32 8.27 -2.91 8.48
C SER A 32 7.65 -4.02 9.33
N ALA A 33 6.48 -3.75 9.91
CA ALA A 33 5.76 -4.77 10.64
C ALA A 33 5.72 -6.04 9.78
N PRO A 34 5.88 -7.24 10.39
CA PRO A 34 5.83 -8.47 9.62
C PRO A 34 4.55 -8.48 8.77
N ALA A 35 4.71 -8.85 7.50
CA ALA A 35 3.59 -8.88 6.57
C ALA A 35 2.50 -9.83 7.11
N ASP A 36 1.26 -9.39 7.05
CA ASP A 36 0.13 -10.17 7.52
C ASP A 36 -0.12 -11.35 6.57
N PRO A 37 0.07 -12.60 7.01
CA PRO A 37 -0.04 -13.77 6.14
C PRO A 37 -1.46 -14.00 5.60
N VAL A 38 -2.50 -13.45 6.25
CA VAL A 38 -3.87 -13.50 5.75
C VAL A 38 -4.00 -12.57 4.55
N ILE A 39 -3.47 -11.36 4.65
CA ILE A 39 -3.47 -10.38 3.58
C ILE A 39 -2.71 -10.91 2.37
N GLU A 40 -1.51 -11.46 2.58
CA GLU A 40 -0.70 -12.03 1.51
C GLU A 40 -1.47 -13.12 0.73
N LYS A 41 -2.08 -14.07 1.44
CA LYS A 41 -2.87 -15.14 0.81
C LYS A 41 -4.10 -14.62 0.07
N ALA A 42 -4.78 -13.64 0.64
CA ALA A 42 -5.95 -13.04 0.01
C ALA A 42 -5.58 -12.25 -1.25
N VAL A 43 -4.50 -11.48 -1.20
CA VAL A 43 -3.97 -10.72 -2.36
C VAL A 43 -3.49 -11.68 -3.45
N GLU A 44 -2.80 -12.76 -3.09
CA GLU A 44 -2.39 -13.80 -4.05
C GLU A 44 -3.61 -14.44 -4.74
N ALA A 45 -4.65 -14.80 -3.97
CA ALA A 45 -5.90 -15.34 -4.53
C ALA A 45 -6.57 -14.33 -5.47
N ASN A 46 -6.64 -13.04 -5.08
CA ASN A 46 -7.15 -11.95 -5.93
C ASN A 46 -6.34 -11.81 -7.23
N GLY A 47 -5.02 -11.92 -7.16
CA GLY A 47 -4.14 -11.88 -8.33
C GLY A 47 -4.41 -13.01 -9.32
N ARG A 48 -4.77 -14.19 -8.83
CA ARG A 48 -5.22 -15.33 -9.65
C ARG A 48 -6.70 -15.23 -10.08
N LYS A 49 -7.41 -14.15 -9.70
CA LYS A 49 -8.85 -13.95 -9.88
C LYS A 49 -9.71 -15.00 -9.16
N ASP A 50 -9.16 -15.68 -8.17
CA ASP A 50 -9.88 -16.59 -7.29
C ASP A 50 -10.52 -15.79 -6.12
N TYR A 51 -11.51 -14.99 -6.50
CA TYR A 51 -12.19 -14.12 -5.54
C TYR A 51 -13.01 -14.90 -4.50
N VAL A 52 -13.44 -16.11 -4.84
CA VAL A 52 -14.15 -16.99 -3.90
C VAL A 52 -13.22 -17.46 -2.80
N ALA A 53 -12.01 -17.90 -3.13
CA ALA A 53 -11.01 -18.29 -2.14
C ALA A 53 -10.57 -17.08 -1.30
N SER A 54 -10.32 -15.92 -1.92
CA SER A 54 -9.99 -14.69 -1.20
C SER A 54 -11.08 -14.31 -0.20
N ALA A 55 -12.35 -14.32 -0.62
CA ALA A 55 -13.47 -14.01 0.26
C ALA A 55 -13.58 -15.02 1.43
N ALA A 56 -13.35 -16.30 1.20
CA ALA A 56 -13.38 -17.30 2.27
C ALA A 56 -12.28 -17.05 3.32
N ILE A 57 -11.05 -16.81 2.88
CA ILE A 57 -9.90 -16.49 3.75
C ILE A 57 -10.23 -15.26 4.62
N LEU A 58 -10.74 -14.19 4.00
CA LEU A 58 -11.01 -12.92 4.69
C LEU A 58 -12.21 -13.00 5.62
N ARG A 59 -13.26 -13.74 5.26
CA ARG A 59 -14.40 -14.01 6.15
C ARG A 59 -13.94 -14.70 7.43
N ASP A 60 -13.10 -15.73 7.33
CA ASP A 60 -12.61 -16.49 8.47
C ASP A 60 -11.62 -15.65 9.32
N ALA A 61 -10.90 -14.72 8.71
CA ALA A 61 -10.07 -13.75 9.41
C ALA A 61 -10.89 -12.69 10.14
N LEU A 62 -11.95 -12.17 9.52
CA LEU A 62 -12.86 -11.20 10.12
C LEU A 62 -13.63 -11.77 11.31
N ALA A 63 -13.91 -13.08 11.32
CA ALA A 63 -14.50 -13.74 12.49
C ALA A 63 -13.60 -13.68 13.74
N LYS A 64 -12.28 -13.55 13.55
CA LYS A 64 -11.26 -13.46 14.61
C LYS A 64 -10.82 -12.03 14.90
N SER A 65 -10.87 -11.17 13.91
CA SER A 65 -10.39 -9.77 13.96
C SER A 65 -11.37 -8.86 13.25
N PRO A 66 -12.56 -8.61 13.85
CA PRO A 66 -13.64 -7.85 13.22
C PRO A 66 -13.31 -6.36 13.01
N ASP A 67 -12.32 -5.82 13.70
CA ASP A 67 -11.91 -4.42 13.61
C ASP A 67 -10.68 -4.19 12.71
N ASN A 68 -10.40 -5.12 11.79
CA ASN A 68 -9.30 -4.95 10.85
C ASN A 68 -9.79 -4.30 9.55
N ALA A 69 -9.46 -3.01 9.36
CA ALA A 69 -9.86 -2.22 8.20
C ALA A 69 -9.45 -2.86 6.87
N GLN A 70 -8.24 -3.41 6.80
CA GLN A 70 -7.72 -3.99 5.57
C GLN A 70 -8.41 -5.31 5.20
N TYR A 71 -8.81 -6.11 6.21
CA TYR A 71 -9.61 -7.31 5.95
C TYR A 71 -10.98 -6.95 5.39
N HIS A 72 -11.65 -5.93 5.96
CA HIS A 72 -12.92 -5.44 5.42
C HIS A 72 -12.79 -4.95 3.99
N ASN A 73 -11.76 -4.15 3.69
CA ASN A 73 -11.52 -3.63 2.35
C ASN A 73 -11.30 -4.76 1.33
N LEU A 74 -10.39 -5.69 1.62
CA LEU A 74 -10.09 -6.81 0.72
C LEU A 74 -11.27 -7.79 0.59
N TYR A 75 -12.06 -7.98 1.65
CA TYR A 75 -13.25 -8.81 1.60
C TYR A 75 -14.31 -8.21 0.69
N ALA A 76 -14.58 -6.90 0.83
CA ALA A 76 -15.48 -6.19 -0.08
C ALA A 76 -15.00 -6.24 -1.53
N TYR A 77 -13.69 -6.09 -1.76
CA TYR A 77 -13.10 -6.23 -3.09
C TYR A 77 -13.35 -7.62 -3.68
N ALA A 78 -13.07 -8.68 -2.92
CA ALA A 78 -13.27 -10.06 -3.38
C ALA A 78 -14.75 -10.36 -3.64
N LEU A 79 -15.67 -9.88 -2.79
CA LEU A 79 -17.11 -10.01 -3.02
C LEU A 79 -17.57 -9.26 -4.29
N ARG A 80 -17.07 -8.03 -4.50
CA ARG A 80 -17.42 -7.19 -5.65
C ARG A 80 -16.93 -7.79 -6.97
N LYS A 81 -15.72 -8.37 -6.98
CA LYS A 81 -15.09 -8.95 -8.18
C LYS A 81 -15.53 -10.39 -8.42
N GLY A 82 -16.12 -11.03 -7.43
CA GLY A 82 -16.59 -12.41 -7.49
C GLY A 82 -17.88 -12.57 -8.30
N PRO A 83 -18.38 -13.81 -8.42
CA PRO A 83 -19.63 -14.10 -9.11
C PRO A 83 -20.82 -13.58 -8.30
N ASN A 84 -21.79 -12.95 -8.99
CA ASN A 84 -23.07 -12.48 -8.41
C ASN A 84 -22.89 -11.61 -7.15
N PRO A 85 -22.22 -10.44 -7.24
CA PRO A 85 -21.94 -9.59 -6.10
C PRO A 85 -23.22 -9.07 -5.43
N ASN A 86 -23.36 -9.30 -4.13
CA ASN A 86 -24.37 -8.60 -3.33
C ASN A 86 -23.81 -7.22 -2.94
N MET A 87 -24.24 -6.18 -3.65
CA MET A 87 -23.71 -4.84 -3.48
C MET A 87 -23.99 -4.24 -2.10
N ASP A 88 -25.07 -4.61 -1.43
CA ASP A 88 -25.36 -4.14 -0.06
C ASP A 88 -24.29 -4.65 0.92
N VAL A 89 -23.90 -5.93 0.78
CA VAL A 89 -22.84 -6.52 1.60
C VAL A 89 -21.48 -5.91 1.25
N VAL A 90 -21.23 -5.68 -0.03
CA VAL A 90 -20.00 -5.01 -0.52
C VAL A 90 -19.85 -3.62 0.10
N PHE A 91 -20.88 -2.79 0.01
CA PHE A 91 -20.85 -1.44 0.60
C PHE A 91 -20.71 -1.47 2.11
N LYS A 92 -21.43 -2.36 2.81
CA LYS A 92 -21.28 -2.52 4.26
C LYS A 92 -19.83 -2.73 4.67
N HIS A 93 -19.09 -3.57 3.96
CA HIS A 93 -17.70 -3.85 4.31
C HIS A 93 -16.74 -2.73 3.90
N TYR A 94 -16.96 -2.05 2.78
CA TYR A 94 -16.18 -0.86 2.45
C TYR A 94 -16.44 0.29 3.43
N ASP A 95 -17.68 0.52 3.83
CA ASP A 95 -18.02 1.54 4.82
C ASP A 95 -17.37 1.23 6.17
N GLU A 96 -17.34 -0.04 6.57
CA GLU A 96 -16.65 -0.45 7.79
C GLU A 96 -15.14 -0.27 7.68
N ALA A 97 -14.53 -0.59 6.53
CA ALA A 97 -13.11 -0.33 6.29
C ALA A 97 -12.80 1.16 6.43
N LEU A 98 -13.62 2.04 5.87
CA LEU A 98 -13.45 3.50 5.97
C LEU A 98 -13.81 4.06 7.35
N ARG A 99 -14.70 3.42 8.10
CA ARG A 99 -14.97 3.76 9.50
C ARG A 99 -13.73 3.50 10.37
N LEU A 100 -13.05 2.38 10.12
CA LEU A 100 -11.85 1.96 10.85
C LEU A 100 -10.59 2.71 10.40
N ASP A 101 -10.45 2.93 9.10
CA ASP A 101 -9.37 3.74 8.50
C ASP A 101 -9.91 4.74 7.47
N PRO A 102 -10.31 5.95 7.90
CA PRO A 102 -10.83 6.99 7.00
C PRO A 102 -9.83 7.51 5.97
N LYS A 103 -8.57 7.12 6.08
CA LYS A 103 -7.50 7.56 5.16
C LYS A 103 -7.04 6.45 4.21
N SER A 104 -7.68 5.30 4.24
CA SER A 104 -7.38 4.18 3.34
C SER A 104 -7.64 4.58 1.89
N ARG A 105 -6.57 4.80 1.13
CA ARG A 105 -6.67 5.15 -0.29
C ARG A 105 -7.27 4.02 -1.10
N ASP A 106 -6.87 2.78 -0.83
CA ASP A 106 -7.42 1.61 -1.51
C ASP A 106 -8.93 1.46 -1.28
N ALA A 107 -9.40 1.72 -0.04
CA ALA A 107 -10.83 1.64 0.24
C ALA A 107 -11.61 2.75 -0.48
N HIS A 108 -11.08 3.98 -0.56
CA HIS A 108 -11.71 5.06 -1.33
C HIS A 108 -11.76 4.76 -2.83
N GLU A 109 -10.70 4.20 -3.42
CA GLU A 109 -10.68 3.77 -4.81
C GLU A 109 -11.75 2.70 -5.04
N TYR A 110 -11.70 1.61 -4.29
CA TYR A 110 -12.54 0.44 -4.54
C TYR A 110 -14.02 0.68 -4.29
N ILE A 111 -14.40 1.45 -3.27
CA ILE A 111 -15.80 1.84 -3.06
C ILE A 111 -16.28 2.82 -4.14
N GLY A 112 -15.38 3.71 -4.62
CA GLY A 112 -15.68 4.58 -5.76
C GLY A 112 -16.02 3.78 -7.02
N GLU A 113 -15.22 2.77 -7.35
CA GLU A 113 -15.51 1.83 -8.44
C GLU A 113 -16.82 1.05 -8.20
N ALA A 114 -17.09 0.63 -6.95
CA ALA A 114 -18.34 -0.05 -6.60
C ALA A 114 -19.56 0.85 -6.87
N TYR A 115 -19.46 2.14 -6.57
CA TYR A 115 -20.51 3.10 -6.88
C TYR A 115 -20.74 3.28 -8.39
N LEU A 116 -19.69 3.23 -9.20
CA LEU A 116 -19.84 3.23 -10.66
C LEU A 116 -20.58 1.98 -11.17
N MET A 117 -20.33 0.81 -10.57
CA MET A 117 -21.06 -0.42 -10.93
C MET A 117 -22.57 -0.33 -10.71
N VAL A 118 -23.01 0.47 -9.74
CA VAL A 118 -24.44 0.69 -9.46
C VAL A 118 -24.97 2.02 -10.04
N GLY A 119 -24.17 2.70 -10.88
CA GLY A 119 -24.57 3.94 -11.54
C GLY A 119 -24.58 5.19 -10.67
N ASN A 120 -24.04 5.13 -9.46
CA ASN A 120 -23.98 6.26 -8.54
C ASN A 120 -22.70 7.09 -8.76
N VAL A 121 -22.67 7.80 -9.88
CA VAL A 121 -21.54 8.67 -10.28
C VAL A 121 -21.25 9.75 -9.25
N ALA A 122 -22.26 10.29 -8.57
CA ALA A 122 -22.07 11.32 -7.57
C ALA A 122 -21.22 10.82 -6.40
N LYS A 123 -21.52 9.62 -5.88
CA LYS A 123 -20.73 8.99 -4.81
C LYS A 123 -19.32 8.63 -5.26
N ALA A 124 -19.14 8.14 -6.48
CA ALA A 124 -17.80 7.88 -7.02
C ALA A 124 -16.94 9.16 -7.05
N LYS A 125 -17.52 10.30 -7.45
CA LYS A 125 -16.84 11.61 -7.44
C LYS A 125 -16.50 12.11 -6.03
N GLU A 126 -17.34 11.83 -5.02
CA GLU A 126 -17.02 12.12 -3.62
C GLU A 126 -15.74 11.39 -3.18
N HIS A 127 -15.63 10.08 -3.49
CA HIS A 127 -14.43 9.30 -3.16
C HIS A 127 -13.20 9.73 -3.96
N LEU A 128 -13.34 10.10 -5.22
CA LEU A 128 -12.25 10.69 -6.01
C LEU A 128 -11.75 11.99 -5.38
N THR A 129 -12.65 12.84 -4.86
CA THR A 129 -12.30 14.07 -4.14
C THR A 129 -11.57 13.78 -2.83
N GLN A 130 -11.90 12.69 -2.12
CA GLN A 130 -11.13 12.29 -0.93
C GLN A 130 -9.72 11.82 -1.32
N LEU A 131 -9.59 11.04 -2.39
CA LEU A 131 -8.27 10.62 -2.89
C LEU A 131 -7.41 11.81 -3.30
N ASP A 132 -7.97 12.83 -3.93
CA ASP A 132 -7.25 14.07 -4.27
C ASP A 132 -6.64 14.75 -3.04
N LYS A 133 -7.36 14.74 -1.91
CA LYS A 133 -6.87 15.28 -0.64
C LYS A 133 -5.84 14.38 0.05
N LEU A 134 -5.94 13.06 -0.10
CA LEU A 134 -5.08 12.09 0.54
C LEU A 134 -3.77 11.85 -0.20
N CYS A 135 -3.73 12.14 -1.50
CA CYS A 135 -2.58 11.97 -2.36
C CYS A 135 -1.82 13.29 -2.50
N PHE A 136 -0.69 13.44 -1.82
CA PHE A 136 0.14 14.64 -1.95
C PHE A 136 0.74 14.78 -3.37
N PHE A 137 1.05 13.65 -4.02
CA PHE A 137 1.35 13.52 -5.45
C PHE A 137 0.33 12.58 -6.08
N PRO A 138 0.13 12.60 -7.42
CA PRO A 138 -0.74 11.64 -8.06
C PRO A 138 -0.39 10.21 -7.62
N CYS A 139 -1.31 9.58 -6.90
CA CYS A 139 -1.18 8.18 -6.49
C CYS A 139 -1.96 7.28 -7.46
N SER A 140 -1.64 5.99 -7.50
CA SER A 140 -2.33 5.04 -8.37
C SER A 140 -3.83 5.03 -8.12
N GLN A 141 -4.26 5.01 -6.87
CA GLN A 141 -5.67 4.95 -6.47
C GLN A 141 -6.50 6.12 -7.02
N TYR A 142 -5.94 7.34 -6.99
CA TYR A 142 -6.60 8.49 -7.61
C TYR A 142 -6.68 8.34 -9.12
N THR A 143 -5.59 7.92 -9.75
CA THR A 143 -5.52 7.76 -11.21
C THR A 143 -6.48 6.67 -11.69
N ASP A 144 -6.54 5.56 -10.99
CA ASP A 144 -7.36 4.41 -11.35
C ASP A 144 -8.85 4.73 -11.23
N LEU A 145 -9.29 5.34 -10.12
CA LEU A 145 -10.69 5.76 -9.97
C LEU A 145 -11.07 6.88 -10.96
N LYS A 146 -10.16 7.82 -11.26
CA LYS A 146 -10.37 8.86 -12.25
C LYS A 146 -10.58 8.27 -13.65
N ASN A 147 -9.77 7.29 -14.03
CA ASN A 147 -9.89 6.60 -15.30
C ASN A 147 -11.20 5.79 -15.36
N ALA A 148 -11.52 5.03 -14.31
CA ALA A 148 -12.77 4.29 -14.24
C ALA A 148 -14.01 5.19 -14.38
N LEU A 149 -13.97 6.38 -13.77
CA LEU A 149 -15.03 7.39 -13.92
C LEU A 149 -15.14 7.92 -15.35
N ALA A 150 -14.02 8.23 -16.00
CA ALA A 150 -14.00 8.71 -17.38
C ALA A 150 -14.51 7.64 -18.37
N ASP A 151 -14.12 6.40 -18.16
CA ASP A 151 -14.60 5.25 -18.96
C ASP A 151 -16.11 5.06 -18.78
N TYR A 152 -16.59 5.13 -17.54
CA TYR A 152 -18.02 5.05 -17.24
C TYR A 152 -18.80 6.16 -17.94
N GLU A 153 -18.38 7.42 -17.81
CA GLU A 153 -19.03 8.58 -18.44
C GLU A 153 -19.02 8.48 -19.97
N THR A 154 -17.93 7.94 -20.54
CA THR A 154 -17.82 7.73 -21.99
C THR A 154 -18.80 6.65 -22.48
N ALA A 155 -18.89 5.54 -21.76
CA ALA A 155 -19.80 4.45 -22.09
C ALA A 155 -21.29 4.83 -21.94
N HIS A 156 -21.60 5.83 -21.09
CA HIS A 156 -22.97 6.26 -20.79
C HIS A 156 -23.32 7.64 -21.37
N LYS A 157 -22.49 8.21 -22.26
CA LYS A 157 -22.87 9.42 -23.06
C LYS A 157 -24.02 9.06 -24.00
N ARG A 158 -25.17 9.64 -23.76
CA ARG A 158 -26.33 9.63 -24.69
C ARG A 158 -26.34 10.90 -25.49
#